data_5c81c4ed33627dc4d9362d661615a19a
#
_entry.id   5c81c4ed33627dc4d9362d661615a19a
#
_cell.length_a   1.000
_cell.length_b   1.000
_cell.length_c   1.000
_cell.angle_alpha   90.00
_cell.angle_beta   90.00
_cell.angle_gamma   90.00
#
_symmetry.space_group_name_H-M   'P 1'
#
loop_
_entity.id
_entity.type
_entity.pdbx_description
1 polymer ?
#
loop_
_entity_poly.entity_id
_entity_poly.type
_entity_poly.pdbx_seq_one_letter_code
_entity_poly.pdbx_strand_id
1 'polypeptide(L)'
;MRARTVSGVIACLALAGVASAQDAKVTQGEKLFVDQKCTLCHSIADKGNKKGPLDSVAAKLKADEIREWITDAKGMTAKMKTTRKPEMKAYALPKEDVDALVAYLMTLKK
;
A
#
# COMPACT_ATOMS: atom_id res chain seq x y z
N MET A 1 11.34 59.28 -16.49
CA MET A 1 11.92 57.97 -16.15
C MET A 1 10.87 57.11 -15.52
N ARG A 2 10.51 56.06 -16.20
CA ARG A 2 9.49 55.11 -15.68
C ARG A 2 10.15 53.84 -15.33
N ALA A 3 10.18 53.47 -14.06
CA ALA A 3 10.63 52.19 -13.59
C ALA A 3 9.55 51.16 -13.91
N ARG A 4 9.89 50.17 -14.72
CA ARG A 4 9.04 49.00 -14.96
C ARG A 4 9.44 47.91 -13.95
N THR A 5 8.60 47.76 -12.95
CA THR A 5 8.68 46.60 -12.08
C THR A 5 8.16 45.40 -12.84
N VAL A 6 9.04 44.48 -13.16
CA VAL A 6 8.65 43.17 -13.69
C VAL A 6 8.34 42.31 -12.48
N SER A 7 7.06 42.09 -12.22
CA SER A 7 6.61 41.11 -11.23
C SER A 7 6.85 39.73 -11.80
N GLY A 8 7.86 39.06 -11.27
CA GLY A 8 8.10 37.66 -11.55
C GLY A 8 7.04 36.80 -10.89
N VAL A 9 6.18 36.20 -11.68
CA VAL A 9 5.23 35.21 -11.21
C VAL A 9 6.03 33.91 -11.05
N ILE A 10 6.33 33.56 -9.82
CA ILE A 10 6.93 32.25 -9.52
C ILE A 10 5.79 31.26 -9.41
N ALA A 11 5.64 30.42 -10.43
CA ALA A 11 4.65 29.36 -10.42
C ALA A 11 5.18 28.19 -9.58
N CYS A 12 4.73 28.07 -8.34
CA CYS A 12 4.97 26.90 -7.49
C CYS A 12 3.96 25.79 -7.83
N LEU A 13 4.10 25.13 -8.98
CA LEU A 13 3.17 24.09 -9.44
C LEU A 13 3.73 22.66 -9.31
N ALA A 14 4.97 22.47 -8.85
CA ALA A 14 5.66 21.17 -8.95
C ALA A 14 5.35 20.18 -7.83
N LEU A 15 4.77 20.60 -6.70
CA LEU A 15 4.61 19.73 -5.52
C LEU A 15 3.24 19.03 -5.41
N ALA A 16 2.21 19.57 -6.02
CA ALA A 16 0.84 19.02 -5.94
C ALA A 16 0.67 17.68 -6.70
N GLY A 17 1.43 17.46 -7.80
CA GLY A 17 1.30 16.28 -8.64
C GLY A 17 1.82 14.99 -8.00
N VAL A 18 2.87 15.05 -7.15
CA VAL A 18 3.45 13.86 -6.48
C VAL A 18 2.54 13.36 -5.38
N ALA A 19 1.96 14.24 -4.57
CA ALA A 19 1.01 13.88 -3.52
C ALA A 19 -0.25 13.23 -4.10
N SER A 20 -0.80 13.78 -5.22
CA SER A 20 -1.98 13.22 -5.91
C SER A 20 -1.72 11.82 -6.47
N ALA A 21 -0.52 11.55 -7.01
CA ALA A 21 -0.16 10.24 -7.54
C ALA A 21 -0.05 9.20 -6.43
N GLN A 22 0.50 9.56 -5.27
CA GLN A 22 0.59 8.67 -4.10
C GLN A 22 -0.80 8.38 -3.53
N ASP A 23 -1.64 9.40 -3.41
CA ASP A 23 -3.02 9.24 -2.94
C ASP A 23 -3.83 8.34 -3.87
N ALA A 24 -3.66 8.47 -5.19
CA ALA A 24 -4.30 7.62 -6.17
C ALA A 24 -3.87 6.15 -6.04
N LYS A 25 -2.58 5.88 -5.78
CA LYS A 25 -2.08 4.53 -5.52
C LYS A 25 -2.68 3.93 -4.26
N VAL A 26 -2.72 4.69 -3.18
CA VAL A 26 -3.31 4.24 -1.91
C VAL A 26 -4.77 3.89 -2.10
N THR A 27 -5.53 4.74 -2.78
CA THR A 27 -6.96 4.49 -3.07
C THR A 27 -7.14 3.24 -3.92
N GLN A 28 -6.31 3.05 -4.94
CA GLN A 28 -6.34 1.84 -5.77
C GLN A 28 -5.98 0.60 -4.95
N GLY A 29 -4.99 0.68 -4.08
CA GLY A 29 -4.59 -0.40 -3.19
C GLY A 29 -5.70 -0.81 -2.23
N GLU A 30 -6.41 0.17 -1.67
CA GLU A 30 -7.57 -0.08 -0.83
C GLU A 30 -8.67 -0.85 -1.57
N LYS A 31 -8.96 -0.43 -2.80
CA LYS A 31 -9.92 -1.12 -3.66
C LYS A 31 -9.47 -2.54 -3.99
N LEU A 32 -8.21 -2.72 -4.35
CA LEU A 32 -7.63 -4.04 -4.67
C LEU A 32 -7.69 -4.98 -3.47
N PHE A 33 -7.47 -4.47 -2.27
CA PHE A 33 -7.57 -5.24 -1.03
C PHE A 33 -8.95 -5.91 -0.89
N VAL A 34 -10.00 -5.20 -1.22
CA VAL A 34 -11.37 -5.72 -1.23
C VAL A 34 -11.60 -6.64 -2.44
N ASP A 35 -11.23 -6.20 -3.63
CA ASP A 35 -11.47 -6.94 -4.89
C ASP A 35 -10.74 -8.29 -4.92
N GLN A 36 -9.53 -8.35 -4.36
CA GLN A 36 -8.75 -9.59 -4.25
C GLN A 36 -9.13 -10.45 -3.04
N LYS A 37 -10.17 -10.06 -2.32
CA LYS A 37 -10.71 -10.80 -1.17
C LYS A 37 -9.70 -11.03 -0.04
N CYS A 38 -8.81 -10.09 0.17
CA CYS A 38 -7.87 -10.12 1.28
C CYS A 38 -8.59 -10.14 2.64
N THR A 39 -9.81 -9.59 2.68
CA THR A 39 -10.67 -9.58 3.86
C THR A 39 -11.15 -10.96 4.32
N LEU A 40 -11.04 -11.99 3.50
CA LEU A 40 -11.35 -13.36 3.93
C LEU A 40 -10.39 -13.85 5.03
N CYS A 41 -9.16 -13.35 5.02
CA CYS A 41 -8.13 -13.76 5.96
C CYS A 41 -7.60 -12.61 6.84
N HIS A 42 -7.83 -11.37 6.44
CA HIS A 42 -7.29 -10.20 7.13
C HIS A 42 -8.38 -9.18 7.43
N SER A 43 -8.13 -8.37 8.47
CA SER A 43 -8.98 -7.22 8.78
C SER A 43 -8.18 -5.92 8.79
N ILE A 44 -8.86 -4.83 8.47
CA ILE A 44 -8.37 -3.46 8.61
C ILE A 44 -9.52 -2.64 9.21
N ALA A 45 -9.27 -1.94 10.31
CA ALA A 45 -10.28 -1.17 11.03
C ALA A 45 -11.53 -2.02 11.37
N ASP A 46 -11.29 -3.24 11.85
CA ASP A 46 -12.33 -4.23 12.22
C ASP A 46 -13.16 -4.78 11.04
N LYS A 47 -12.84 -4.40 9.80
CA LYS A 47 -13.51 -4.93 8.60
C LYS A 47 -12.73 -6.11 8.06
N GLY A 48 -13.38 -7.26 7.97
CA GLY A 48 -12.80 -8.51 7.50
C GLY A 48 -12.56 -9.52 8.61
N ASN A 49 -11.63 -10.44 8.41
CA ASN A 49 -11.32 -11.49 9.36
C ASN A 49 -10.40 -10.98 10.46
N LYS A 50 -10.93 -10.82 11.66
CA LYS A 50 -10.23 -10.27 12.84
C LYS A 50 -9.11 -11.18 13.38
N LYS A 51 -8.98 -12.40 12.89
CA LYS A 51 -7.86 -13.28 13.24
C LYS A 51 -6.55 -12.88 12.54
N GLY A 52 -6.62 -12.05 11.51
CA GLY A 52 -5.46 -11.57 10.77
C GLY A 52 -5.46 -10.05 10.59
N PRO A 53 -5.41 -9.26 11.69
CA PRO A 53 -5.43 -7.80 11.57
C PRO A 53 -4.16 -7.28 10.93
N LEU A 54 -4.29 -6.32 10.03
CA LEU A 54 -3.19 -5.64 9.34
C LEU A 54 -3.04 -4.17 9.75
N ASP A 55 -3.74 -3.73 10.79
CA ASP A 55 -3.74 -2.32 11.21
C ASP A 55 -2.35 -1.77 11.56
N SER A 56 -1.42 -2.63 11.93
CA SER A 56 -0.04 -2.27 12.30
C SER A 56 1.00 -2.86 11.35
N VAL A 57 0.62 -3.33 10.19
CA VAL A 57 1.53 -4.08 9.31
C VAL A 57 2.76 -3.28 8.90
N ALA A 58 2.60 -1.98 8.65
CA ALA A 58 3.71 -1.11 8.27
C ALA A 58 4.65 -0.76 9.44
N ALA A 59 4.23 -1.01 10.68
CA ALA A 59 5.09 -0.89 11.85
C ALA A 59 5.93 -2.17 12.07
N LYS A 60 5.53 -3.29 11.50
CA LYS A 60 6.14 -4.61 11.69
C LYS A 60 6.94 -5.08 10.49
N LEU A 61 6.52 -4.74 9.29
CA LEU A 61 7.12 -5.19 8.03
C LEU A 61 7.53 -4.01 7.17
N LYS A 62 8.62 -4.20 6.43
CA LYS A 62 9.06 -3.25 5.40
C LYS A 62 8.26 -3.45 4.11
N ALA A 63 8.26 -2.45 3.24
CA ALA A 63 7.57 -2.52 1.95
C ALA A 63 7.97 -3.75 1.13
N ASP A 64 9.26 -4.09 1.09
CA ASP A 64 9.75 -5.25 0.35
C ASP A 64 9.21 -6.57 0.92
N GLU A 65 9.09 -6.66 2.23
CA GLU A 65 8.54 -7.84 2.89
C GLU A 65 7.05 -7.99 2.62
N ILE A 66 6.29 -6.89 2.63
CA ILE A 66 4.88 -6.89 2.26
C ILE A 66 4.71 -7.34 0.81
N ARG A 67 5.56 -6.84 -0.09
CA ARG A 67 5.58 -7.25 -1.50
C ARG A 67 5.83 -8.76 -1.64
N GLU A 68 6.80 -9.29 -0.93
CA GLU A 68 7.09 -10.72 -0.95
C GLU A 68 5.91 -11.56 -0.44
N TRP A 69 5.21 -11.11 0.59
CA TRP A 69 4.00 -11.79 1.07
C TRP A 69 2.92 -11.87 -0.01
N ILE A 70 2.77 -10.83 -0.81
CA ILE A 70 1.76 -10.81 -1.88
C ILE A 70 2.17 -11.69 -3.06
N THR A 71 3.43 -11.65 -3.46
CA THR A 71 3.93 -12.29 -4.68
C THR A 71 4.51 -13.69 -4.47
N ASP A 72 4.99 -13.99 -3.27
CA ASP A 72 5.61 -15.27 -2.91
C ASP A 72 5.23 -15.67 -1.48
N ALA A 73 3.94 -15.76 -1.23
CA ALA A 73 3.43 -16.08 0.11
C ALA A 73 3.93 -17.43 0.62
N LYS A 74 4.09 -18.43 -0.24
CA LYS A 74 4.60 -19.75 0.14
C LYS A 74 6.04 -19.67 0.65
N GLY A 75 6.89 -18.92 -0.07
CA GLY A 75 8.28 -18.69 0.36
C GLY A 75 8.35 -17.93 1.68
N MET A 76 7.51 -16.92 1.85
CA MET A 76 7.45 -16.15 3.08
C MET A 76 6.91 -16.96 4.26
N THR A 77 5.92 -17.81 4.04
CA THR A 77 5.40 -18.73 5.07
C THR A 77 6.51 -19.62 5.60
N ALA A 78 7.33 -20.19 4.71
CA ALA A 78 8.46 -21.02 5.08
C ALA A 78 9.57 -20.21 5.78
N LYS A 79 9.92 -19.06 5.25
CA LYS A 79 10.97 -18.17 5.78
C LYS A 79 10.63 -17.66 7.18
N MET A 80 9.40 -17.23 7.39
CA MET A 80 8.93 -16.69 8.66
C MET A 80 8.38 -17.74 9.62
N LYS A 81 8.32 -18.99 9.19
CA LYS A 81 7.81 -20.12 10.00
C LYS A 81 6.42 -19.87 10.57
N THR A 82 5.55 -19.29 9.78
CA THR A 82 4.17 -19.03 10.22
C THR A 82 3.35 -20.32 10.24
N THR A 83 2.45 -20.42 11.20
CA THR A 83 1.64 -21.63 11.41
C THR A 83 0.15 -21.42 11.17
N ARG A 84 -0.23 -20.19 10.80
CA ARG A 84 -1.64 -19.86 10.55
C ARG A 84 -2.18 -20.66 9.36
N LYS A 85 -3.41 -21.17 9.52
CA LYS A 85 -4.11 -21.93 8.48
C LYS A 85 -5.47 -21.27 8.16
N PRO A 86 -5.90 -21.28 6.90
CA PRO A 86 -5.13 -21.71 5.72
C PRO A 86 -3.95 -20.80 5.45
N GLU A 87 -2.92 -21.31 4.79
CA GLU A 87 -1.76 -20.50 4.41
C GLU A 87 -2.15 -19.42 3.40
N MET A 88 -1.52 -18.25 3.48
CA MET A 88 -1.70 -17.20 2.50
C MET A 88 -1.26 -17.69 1.12
N LYS A 89 -2.07 -17.43 0.11
CA LYS A 89 -1.73 -17.73 -1.29
C LYS A 89 -1.02 -16.55 -1.95
N ALA A 90 -0.15 -16.83 -2.92
CA ALA A 90 0.44 -15.81 -3.76
C ALA A 90 -0.55 -15.28 -4.79
N TYR A 91 -0.39 -14.03 -5.17
CA TYR A 91 -1.22 -13.35 -6.16
C TYR A 91 -0.41 -13.00 -7.40
N ALA A 92 -0.86 -13.45 -8.57
CA ALA A 92 -0.26 -13.13 -9.85
C ALA A 92 -0.88 -11.84 -10.42
N LEU A 93 -0.57 -10.70 -9.80
CA LEU A 93 -1.08 -9.39 -10.19
C LEU A 93 -0.04 -8.63 -11.02
N PRO A 94 -0.49 -7.70 -11.89
CA PRO A 94 0.42 -6.76 -12.54
C PRO A 94 1.24 -6.00 -11.49
N LYS A 95 2.47 -5.63 -11.85
CA LYS A 95 3.37 -4.91 -10.94
C LYS A 95 2.72 -3.65 -10.35
N GLU A 96 1.97 -2.92 -11.16
CA GLU A 96 1.29 -1.69 -10.73
C GLU A 96 0.26 -1.94 -9.63
N ASP A 97 -0.46 -3.06 -9.73
CA ASP A 97 -1.44 -3.45 -8.71
C ASP A 97 -0.76 -3.87 -7.41
N VAL A 98 0.35 -4.61 -7.50
CA VAL A 98 1.16 -4.95 -6.33
C VAL A 98 1.70 -3.67 -5.68
N ASP A 99 2.21 -2.74 -6.48
CA ASP A 99 2.70 -1.45 -5.99
C ASP A 99 1.59 -0.67 -5.24
N ALA A 100 0.38 -0.69 -5.77
CA ALA A 100 -0.77 -0.03 -5.14
C ALA A 100 -1.15 -0.68 -3.81
N LEU A 101 -1.20 -2.01 -3.75
CA LEU A 101 -1.45 -2.74 -2.51
C LEU A 101 -0.38 -2.44 -1.46
N VAL A 102 0.89 -2.45 -1.84
CA VAL A 102 2.00 -2.12 -0.92
C VAL A 102 1.86 -0.68 -0.42
N ALA A 103 1.56 0.27 -1.31
CA ALA A 103 1.36 1.67 -0.93
C ALA A 103 0.24 1.83 0.09
N TYR A 104 -0.87 1.15 -0.11
CA TYR A 104 -1.99 1.16 0.82
C TYR A 104 -1.61 0.56 2.18
N LEU A 105 -1.02 -0.64 2.17
CA LEU A 105 -0.65 -1.34 3.41
C LEU A 105 0.43 -0.59 4.19
N MET A 106 1.30 0.14 3.51
CA MET A 106 2.31 0.99 4.16
C MET A 106 1.73 2.21 4.89
N THR A 107 0.46 2.52 4.70
CA THR A 107 -0.24 3.54 5.50
C THR A 107 -0.70 3.01 6.87
N LEU A 108 -0.68 1.72 7.09
CA LEU A 108 -1.21 1.06 8.28
C LEU A 108 -0.14 0.91 9.37
N LYS A 109 0.00 1.96 10.19
CA LYS A 109 1.07 2.10 11.20
C LYS A 109 0.57 2.19 12.65
N LYS A 110 -0.62 1.74 12.91
CA LYS A 110 -1.17 1.84 14.27
C LYS A 110 -0.41 1.04 15.29
#